data_31e14ddfd63cb98c095ee2a9c93019d7
#
_entry.id   31e14ddfd63cb98c095ee2a9c93019d7
#
_cell.length_a   1.000
_cell.length_b   1.000
_cell.length_c   1.000
_cell.angle_alpha   90.00
_cell.angle_beta   90.00
_cell.angle_gamma   90.00
#
_symmetry.space_group_name_H-M   'P 1'
#
loop_
_entity.id
_entity.type
_entity.pdbx_description
1 polymer ?
#
loop_
_entity_poly.entity_id
_entity_poly.type
_entity_poly.pdbx_seq_one_letter_code
_entity_poly.pdbx_strand_id
1 'polypeptide(L)'
;ETDKTEETEKQEAIARDYYSRELENVNTVVEKNDVTTNAENNQRDDLTSDLEKLKKLQDATVHMEFKPDASAPRFYNLFSVSSDTKENEYFTMSVFDNTALIEGRDANGAQFYDKYTNAPLKVRPGQWNSVTFTVEKPTTEVPTGRVRLYVNGVLSRTSLKSGKFIKDMPDVNHVQIGATKRGSKTVWGSNLQVRNLTVYDRALTQDEVRTRSQLFERGDLGQELPEGAEIFKKTDVFTAGKNGQSNPDGINSYRIPALLKTDKGTLIAGADERRLHHYDWGDIGMVVKRSEDKGQTWGDRITLTNLRDNPKAKDPNIGLPVNIDMVLVQDTETKRIFSVYDMFPEGKGIFGMSSEREVAYKEIDGKTYQILYREGENGAYTIRENGVVYTPDGQATDYR
;
A
#
# COMPACT_ATOMS: atom_id res chain seq x y z
N GLU A 1 -35.75 8.38 12.07
CA GLU A 1 -35.29 9.06 10.83
C GLU A 1 -34.52 10.28 11.26
N THR A 2 -33.18 10.19 11.26
CA THR A 2 -32.29 11.32 11.50
C THR A 2 -32.35 12.22 10.27
N ASP A 3 -32.74 13.45 10.49
CA ASP A 3 -32.79 14.49 9.48
C ASP A 3 -31.35 14.70 8.96
N LYS A 4 -31.06 14.16 7.78
CA LYS A 4 -29.76 14.32 7.14
C LYS A 4 -29.62 15.77 6.72
N THR A 5 -28.51 16.41 7.04
CA THR A 5 -28.24 17.78 6.58
C THR A 5 -28.04 17.77 5.07
N GLU A 6 -28.45 18.85 4.37
CA GLU A 6 -28.24 19.03 2.92
C GLU A 6 -26.77 18.81 2.51
N GLU A 7 -25.84 19.16 3.37
CA GLU A 7 -24.40 18.93 3.16
C GLU A 7 -24.04 17.44 3.21
N THR A 8 -24.67 16.68 4.10
CA THR A 8 -24.46 15.22 4.19
C THR A 8 -24.98 14.52 2.96
N GLU A 9 -26.17 14.88 2.46
CA GLU A 9 -26.73 14.33 1.24
C GLU A 9 -25.89 14.64 0.01
N LYS A 10 -25.35 15.85 -0.07
CA LYS A 10 -24.43 16.25 -1.14
C LYS A 10 -23.12 15.46 -1.10
N GLN A 11 -22.56 15.21 0.09
CA GLN A 11 -21.35 14.41 0.26
C GLN A 11 -21.57 12.95 -0.12
N GLU A 12 -22.69 12.35 0.28
CA GLU A 12 -23.06 11.00 -0.12
C GLU A 12 -23.29 10.87 -1.64
N ALA A 13 -23.88 11.89 -2.25
CA ALA A 13 -24.08 11.93 -3.70
C ALA A 13 -22.73 11.98 -4.44
N ILE A 14 -21.77 12.80 -3.98
CA ILE A 14 -20.41 12.89 -4.55
C ILE A 14 -19.68 11.55 -4.39
N ALA A 15 -19.78 10.91 -3.22
CA ALA A 15 -19.16 9.62 -2.99
C ALA A 15 -19.73 8.55 -3.91
N ARG A 16 -21.04 8.48 -4.04
CA ARG A 16 -21.71 7.55 -4.96
C ARG A 16 -21.26 7.77 -6.41
N ASP A 17 -21.23 9.01 -6.89
CA ASP A 17 -20.75 9.34 -8.23
C ASP A 17 -19.31 8.88 -8.44
N TYR A 18 -18.40 9.13 -7.48
CA TYR A 18 -17.02 8.69 -7.58
C TYR A 18 -16.89 7.17 -7.70
N TYR A 19 -17.61 6.40 -6.90
CA TYR A 19 -17.52 4.94 -6.89
C TYR A 19 -18.38 4.24 -7.97
N SER A 20 -19.26 4.96 -8.63
CA SER A 20 -20.10 4.47 -9.73
C SER A 20 -19.58 4.82 -11.13
N ARG A 21 -18.43 5.51 -11.22
CA ARG A 21 -17.86 5.91 -12.52
C ARG A 21 -17.67 4.72 -13.44
N GLU A 22 -18.11 4.87 -14.65
CA GLU A 22 -17.85 3.91 -15.70
C GLU A 22 -16.34 3.94 -16.06
N LEU A 23 -15.83 2.76 -16.41
CA LEU A 23 -14.46 2.63 -16.90
C LEU A 23 -14.38 3.14 -18.33
N GLU A 24 -13.44 4.05 -18.59
CA GLU A 24 -13.21 4.61 -19.91
C GLU A 24 -12.13 3.85 -20.68
N ASN A 25 -12.27 3.78 -22.01
CA ASN A 25 -11.28 3.20 -22.90
C ASN A 25 -10.84 1.77 -22.51
N VAL A 26 -11.79 0.95 -22.11
CA VAL A 26 -11.58 -0.44 -21.74
C VAL A 26 -12.73 -1.30 -22.29
N ASN A 27 -12.38 -2.50 -22.79
CA ASN A 27 -13.36 -3.47 -23.23
C ASN A 27 -13.38 -4.67 -22.29
N THR A 28 -14.59 -5.14 -21.99
CA THR A 28 -14.79 -6.42 -21.32
C THR A 28 -14.56 -7.56 -22.32
N VAL A 29 -13.62 -8.44 -22.02
CA VAL A 29 -13.27 -9.59 -22.85
C VAL A 29 -14.00 -10.85 -22.40
N VAL A 30 -14.07 -11.04 -21.08
CA VAL A 30 -14.80 -12.13 -20.42
C VAL A 30 -15.55 -11.55 -19.25
N GLU A 31 -16.79 -11.97 -19.09
CA GLU A 31 -17.62 -11.67 -17.93
C GLU A 31 -18.39 -12.91 -17.49
N LYS A 32 -18.36 -13.19 -16.19
CA LYS A 32 -19.11 -14.27 -15.59
C LYS A 32 -19.65 -13.83 -14.23
N ASN A 33 -20.95 -14.02 -14.04
CA ASN A 33 -21.65 -13.62 -12.83
C ASN A 33 -22.28 -14.82 -12.14
N ASP A 34 -22.50 -14.72 -10.83
CA ASP A 34 -23.32 -15.62 -10.02
C ASP A 34 -22.87 -17.10 -10.09
N VAL A 35 -21.57 -17.35 -9.85
CA VAL A 35 -21.01 -18.71 -9.81
C VAL A 35 -20.92 -19.18 -8.36
N THR A 36 -21.26 -20.46 -8.14
CA THR A 36 -21.00 -21.16 -6.88
C THR A 36 -20.07 -22.34 -7.14
N THR A 37 -19.03 -22.48 -6.34
CA THR A 37 -18.08 -23.59 -6.41
C THR A 37 -18.09 -24.42 -5.12
N ASN A 38 -17.71 -25.69 -5.24
CA ASN A 38 -17.61 -26.58 -4.09
C ASN A 38 -16.47 -27.57 -4.32
N ALA A 39 -15.49 -27.57 -3.44
CA ALA A 39 -14.31 -28.41 -3.53
C ALA A 39 -14.58 -29.91 -3.35
N GLU A 40 -15.53 -30.28 -2.50
CA GLU A 40 -15.83 -31.68 -2.14
C GLU A 40 -16.47 -32.44 -3.32
N ASN A 41 -17.41 -31.81 -4.02
CA ASN A 41 -18.08 -32.39 -5.18
C ASN A 41 -17.48 -31.94 -6.52
N ASN A 42 -16.33 -31.21 -6.48
CA ASN A 42 -15.61 -30.72 -7.65
C ASN A 42 -16.45 -29.75 -8.53
N GLN A 43 -17.41 -29.06 -7.91
CA GLN A 43 -18.22 -28.04 -8.57
C GLN A 43 -17.38 -26.81 -8.88
N ARG A 44 -17.30 -26.47 -10.14
CA ARG A 44 -16.53 -25.35 -10.71
C ARG A 44 -17.22 -24.80 -11.93
N ASP A 45 -16.77 -23.66 -12.43
CA ASP A 45 -17.25 -23.15 -13.70
C ASP A 45 -16.16 -23.24 -14.79
N ASP A 46 -16.56 -23.58 -16.01
CA ASP A 46 -15.67 -23.75 -17.15
C ASP A 46 -15.87 -22.62 -18.16
N LEU A 47 -14.82 -21.87 -18.42
CA LEU A 47 -14.78 -20.74 -19.36
C LEU A 47 -13.84 -21.01 -20.53
N THR A 48 -13.55 -22.29 -20.85
CA THR A 48 -12.59 -22.67 -21.89
C THR A 48 -12.96 -22.14 -23.28
N SER A 49 -14.25 -21.90 -23.55
CA SER A 49 -14.68 -21.24 -24.80
C SER A 49 -14.11 -19.83 -24.99
N ASP A 50 -13.67 -19.16 -23.93
CA ASP A 50 -13.09 -17.83 -23.97
C ASP A 50 -11.56 -17.82 -24.09
N LEU A 51 -10.91 -18.98 -24.09
CA LEU A 51 -9.46 -19.10 -24.10
C LEU A 51 -8.79 -18.32 -25.25
N GLU A 52 -9.33 -18.42 -26.45
CA GLU A 52 -8.75 -17.74 -27.62
C GLU A 52 -8.87 -16.20 -27.55
N LYS A 53 -9.84 -15.69 -26.81
CA LYS A 53 -9.93 -14.23 -26.50
C LYS A 53 -8.83 -13.85 -25.52
N LEU A 54 -8.59 -14.67 -24.48
CA LEU A 54 -7.59 -14.42 -23.46
C LEU A 54 -6.16 -14.50 -24.02
N LYS A 55 -5.88 -15.42 -24.95
CA LYS A 55 -4.58 -15.55 -25.62
C LYS A 55 -4.19 -14.35 -26.48
N LYS A 56 -5.13 -13.50 -26.85
CA LYS A 56 -4.87 -12.29 -27.64
C LYS A 56 -4.42 -11.09 -26.77
N LEU A 57 -4.63 -11.16 -25.47
CA LEU A 57 -4.35 -10.06 -24.55
C LEU A 57 -2.85 -9.90 -24.30
N GLN A 58 -2.35 -8.68 -24.45
CA GLN A 58 -1.00 -8.28 -24.07
C GLN A 58 -1.01 -7.56 -22.71
N ASP A 59 -1.92 -6.60 -22.59
CA ASP A 59 -2.26 -5.96 -21.34
C ASP A 59 -3.62 -6.48 -20.90
N ALA A 60 -3.82 -6.64 -19.61
CA ALA A 60 -5.08 -7.17 -19.11
C ALA A 60 -5.32 -6.80 -17.64
N THR A 61 -6.57 -6.90 -17.26
CA THR A 61 -6.99 -6.95 -15.86
C THR A 61 -7.90 -8.16 -15.67
N VAL A 62 -7.66 -8.94 -14.63
CA VAL A 62 -8.58 -9.96 -14.14
C VAL A 62 -9.10 -9.50 -12.78
N HIS A 63 -10.38 -9.22 -12.70
CA HIS A 63 -11.04 -8.77 -11.48
C HIS A 63 -12.08 -9.79 -11.05
N MET A 64 -12.08 -10.15 -9.78
CA MET A 64 -13.04 -11.10 -9.23
C MET A 64 -13.58 -10.64 -7.88
N GLU A 65 -14.91 -10.65 -7.75
CA GLU A 65 -15.63 -10.43 -6.50
C GLU A 65 -16.17 -11.76 -6.00
N PHE A 66 -15.80 -12.15 -4.81
CA PHE A 66 -16.12 -13.46 -4.27
C PHE A 66 -16.24 -13.47 -2.75
N LYS A 67 -16.98 -14.44 -2.27
CA LYS A 67 -17.13 -14.73 -0.84
C LYS A 67 -16.70 -16.18 -0.59
N PRO A 68 -15.54 -16.41 0.05
CA PRO A 68 -15.14 -17.76 0.41
C PRO A 68 -15.97 -18.25 1.61
N ASP A 69 -16.34 -19.51 1.59
CA ASP A 69 -16.93 -20.14 2.75
C ASP A 69 -15.96 -20.16 3.93
N ALA A 70 -16.47 -20.14 5.17
CA ALA A 70 -15.63 -20.23 6.37
C ALA A 70 -14.85 -21.56 6.44
N SER A 71 -15.34 -22.61 5.78
CA SER A 71 -14.71 -23.93 5.64
C SER A 71 -13.82 -24.05 4.40
N ALA A 72 -13.52 -22.97 3.70
CA ALA A 72 -12.68 -23.01 2.48
C ALA A 72 -11.35 -23.71 2.77
N PRO A 73 -10.83 -24.52 1.83
CA PRO A 73 -9.54 -25.17 1.98
C PRO A 73 -8.42 -24.14 2.24
N ARG A 74 -7.35 -24.55 2.91
CA ARG A 74 -6.20 -23.69 3.17
C ARG A 74 -5.58 -23.10 1.91
N PHE A 75 -5.57 -23.87 0.83
CA PHE A 75 -5.18 -23.42 -0.53
C PHE A 75 -6.34 -23.68 -1.49
N TYR A 76 -6.79 -22.66 -2.19
CA TYR A 76 -7.85 -22.77 -3.18
C TYR A 76 -7.67 -21.80 -4.35
N ASN A 77 -8.20 -22.20 -5.49
CA ASN A 77 -8.15 -21.41 -6.71
C ASN A 77 -9.36 -20.45 -6.81
N LEU A 78 -9.10 -19.26 -7.31
CA LEU A 78 -10.11 -18.29 -7.72
C LEU A 78 -10.38 -18.41 -9.24
N PHE A 79 -9.31 -18.22 -10.03
CA PHE A 79 -9.34 -18.25 -11.47
C PHE A 79 -8.07 -18.89 -12.01
N SER A 80 -8.18 -19.74 -13.03
CA SER A 80 -7.03 -20.38 -13.65
C SER A 80 -7.15 -20.49 -15.16
N VAL A 81 -6.00 -20.41 -15.82
CA VAL A 81 -5.79 -20.85 -17.20
C VAL A 81 -4.66 -21.87 -17.18
N SER A 82 -4.91 -23.08 -17.66
CA SER A 82 -4.02 -24.22 -17.41
C SER A 82 -4.05 -25.26 -18.52
N SER A 83 -3.22 -26.29 -18.39
CA SER A 83 -3.07 -27.35 -19.39
C SER A 83 -3.44 -28.72 -18.81
N ASP A 84 -4.16 -29.53 -19.58
CA ASP A 84 -4.43 -30.94 -19.28
C ASP A 84 -3.29 -31.87 -19.73
N THR A 85 -2.35 -31.36 -20.51
CA THR A 85 -1.17 -32.12 -20.99
C THR A 85 0.13 -31.69 -20.30
N LYS A 86 0.21 -30.46 -19.81
CA LYS A 86 1.38 -29.85 -19.13
C LYS A 86 1.04 -29.49 -17.70
N GLU A 87 1.38 -30.33 -16.75
CA GLU A 87 1.03 -30.15 -15.34
C GLU A 87 1.51 -28.81 -14.75
N ASN A 88 2.63 -28.30 -15.21
CA ASN A 88 3.27 -27.09 -14.69
C ASN A 88 3.23 -25.89 -15.63
N GLU A 89 2.31 -25.86 -16.60
CA GLU A 89 2.04 -24.67 -17.42
C GLU A 89 0.66 -24.12 -17.05
N TYR A 90 0.62 -23.00 -16.35
CA TYR A 90 -0.61 -22.38 -15.88
C TYR A 90 -0.44 -20.95 -15.42
N PHE A 91 -1.53 -20.22 -15.48
CA PHE A 91 -1.75 -18.99 -14.74
C PHE A 91 -2.83 -19.24 -13.66
N THR A 92 -2.59 -18.80 -12.43
CA THR A 92 -3.57 -18.89 -11.35
C THR A 92 -3.64 -17.63 -10.52
N MET A 93 -4.87 -17.23 -10.18
CA MET A 93 -5.19 -16.41 -9.04
C MET A 93 -5.70 -17.35 -7.95
N SER A 94 -5.08 -17.33 -6.78
CA SER A 94 -5.35 -18.29 -5.70
C SER A 94 -5.29 -17.62 -4.34
N VAL A 95 -5.72 -18.32 -3.32
CA VAL A 95 -5.61 -17.91 -1.93
C VAL A 95 -4.92 -19.02 -1.13
N PHE A 96 -3.92 -18.66 -0.33
CA PHE A 96 -3.24 -19.53 0.61
C PHE A 96 -3.18 -18.88 1.99
N ASP A 97 -3.71 -19.54 3.01
CA ASP A 97 -3.81 -18.99 4.36
C ASP A 97 -4.37 -17.56 4.36
N ASN A 98 -5.48 -17.36 3.65
CA ASN A 98 -6.13 -16.07 3.45
C ASN A 98 -5.27 -15.00 2.73
N THR A 99 -4.11 -15.36 2.19
CA THR A 99 -3.28 -14.48 1.38
C THR A 99 -3.57 -14.71 -0.10
N ALA A 100 -4.01 -13.67 -0.80
CA ALA A 100 -4.15 -13.73 -2.26
C ALA A 100 -2.78 -13.79 -2.93
N LEU A 101 -2.65 -14.63 -3.93
CA LEU A 101 -1.42 -14.80 -4.70
C LEU A 101 -1.72 -15.04 -6.18
N ILE A 102 -0.73 -14.76 -6.99
CA ILE A 102 -0.70 -15.08 -8.42
C ILE A 102 0.50 -15.96 -8.72
N GLU A 103 0.33 -16.90 -9.61
CA GLU A 103 1.39 -17.71 -10.14
C GLU A 103 1.20 -17.86 -11.65
N GLY A 104 2.27 -17.66 -12.40
CA GLY A 104 2.32 -17.90 -13.84
C GLY A 104 3.56 -18.73 -14.17
N ARG A 105 3.37 -19.82 -14.91
CA ARG A 105 4.44 -20.73 -15.34
C ARG A 105 4.36 -20.96 -16.84
N ASP A 106 5.52 -20.94 -17.49
CA ASP A 106 5.64 -21.24 -18.91
C ASP A 106 5.65 -22.75 -19.20
N ALA A 107 5.77 -23.11 -20.49
CA ALA A 107 5.81 -24.49 -20.96
C ALA A 107 6.92 -25.34 -20.33
N ASN A 108 7.97 -24.74 -19.79
CA ASN A 108 9.04 -25.38 -19.06
C ASN A 108 8.82 -25.42 -17.54
N GLY A 109 7.69 -24.89 -17.06
CA GLY A 109 7.38 -24.76 -15.63
C GLY A 109 8.11 -23.63 -14.92
N ALA A 110 8.80 -22.75 -15.65
CA ALA A 110 9.50 -21.60 -15.07
C ALA A 110 8.52 -20.49 -14.68
N GLN A 111 8.66 -19.95 -13.48
CA GLN A 111 7.79 -18.90 -12.98
C GLN A 111 8.03 -17.55 -13.66
N PHE A 112 6.93 -16.87 -14.07
CA PHE A 112 6.97 -15.54 -14.64
C PHE A 112 7.06 -14.45 -13.59
N TYR A 113 6.35 -14.62 -12.47
CA TYR A 113 6.15 -13.60 -11.46
C TYR A 113 6.94 -13.92 -10.19
N ASP A 114 7.13 -12.92 -9.35
CA ASP A 114 7.70 -13.17 -8.05
C ASP A 114 6.72 -13.94 -7.18
N LYS A 115 7.23 -14.94 -6.48
CA LYS A 115 6.41 -15.73 -5.55
C LYS A 115 6.23 -15.02 -4.23
N TYR A 116 5.02 -15.04 -3.72
CA TYR A 116 4.66 -14.30 -2.53
C TYR A 116 4.05 -15.13 -1.44
N THR A 117 4.53 -14.85 -0.23
CA THR A 117 4.02 -15.46 0.97
C THR A 117 3.45 -14.45 1.99
N ASN A 118 3.73 -13.16 1.83
CA ASN A 118 3.42 -12.14 2.83
C ASN A 118 2.76 -10.89 2.22
N ALA A 119 1.50 -11.01 1.78
CA ALA A 119 0.70 -9.84 1.47
C ALA A 119 0.14 -9.22 2.76
N PRO A 120 0.20 -7.89 2.91
CA PRO A 120 -0.28 -7.22 4.14
C PRO A 120 -1.80 -7.32 4.31
N LEU A 121 -2.53 -7.42 3.20
CA LEU A 121 -3.99 -7.53 3.22
C LEU A 121 -4.41 -8.99 3.03
N LYS A 122 -5.39 -9.40 3.83
CA LYS A 122 -5.93 -10.76 3.82
C LYS A 122 -7.32 -10.79 3.19
N VAL A 123 -7.58 -11.88 2.47
CA VAL A 123 -8.93 -12.30 2.10
C VAL A 123 -9.64 -12.76 3.38
N ARG A 124 -10.90 -12.37 3.55
CA ARG A 124 -11.68 -12.69 4.74
C ARG A 124 -12.72 -13.75 4.46
N PRO A 125 -12.59 -14.92 5.11
CA PRO A 125 -13.59 -15.97 5.02
C PRO A 125 -14.99 -15.49 5.44
N GLY A 126 -16.01 -15.97 4.78
CA GLY A 126 -17.40 -15.63 5.08
C GLY A 126 -17.84 -14.21 4.67
N GLN A 127 -16.95 -13.42 4.09
CA GLN A 127 -17.22 -12.05 3.66
C GLN A 127 -16.94 -11.85 2.16
N TRP A 128 -17.57 -10.84 1.58
CA TRP A 128 -17.26 -10.44 0.21
C TRP A 128 -15.88 -9.79 0.14
N ASN A 129 -15.09 -10.23 -0.82
CA ASN A 129 -13.77 -9.72 -1.13
C ASN A 129 -13.65 -9.46 -2.62
N SER A 130 -12.67 -8.64 -3.01
CA SER A 130 -12.20 -8.60 -4.39
C SER A 130 -10.71 -8.90 -4.48
N VAL A 131 -10.31 -9.58 -5.52
CA VAL A 131 -8.92 -9.74 -5.93
C VAL A 131 -8.81 -9.30 -7.39
N THR A 132 -7.86 -8.43 -7.66
CA THR A 132 -7.61 -7.91 -9.00
C THR A 132 -6.15 -8.09 -9.37
N PHE A 133 -5.92 -8.68 -10.52
CA PHE A 133 -4.62 -8.80 -11.15
C PHE A 133 -4.57 -7.89 -12.37
N THR A 134 -3.48 -7.14 -12.51
CA THR A 134 -3.21 -6.37 -13.74
C THR A 134 -1.86 -6.76 -14.32
N VAL A 135 -1.80 -6.83 -15.65
CA VAL A 135 -0.55 -7.05 -16.39
C VAL A 135 -0.38 -5.99 -17.44
N GLU A 136 0.83 -5.43 -17.51
CA GLU A 136 1.28 -4.48 -18.51
C GLU A 136 2.45 -5.07 -19.28
N LYS A 137 2.37 -5.03 -20.60
CA LYS A 137 3.46 -5.47 -21.48
C LYS A 137 4.72 -4.64 -21.28
N PRO A 138 5.88 -5.15 -21.73
CA PRO A 138 7.11 -4.37 -21.77
C PRO A 138 6.95 -3.00 -22.48
N THR A 139 7.53 -1.97 -21.89
CA THR A 139 7.62 -0.62 -22.45
C THR A 139 9.06 -0.14 -22.37
N THR A 140 9.36 1.04 -22.95
CA THR A 140 10.69 1.66 -22.83
C THR A 140 11.04 1.97 -21.38
N GLU A 141 10.05 2.39 -20.58
CA GLU A 141 10.23 2.73 -19.16
C GLU A 141 10.32 1.49 -18.25
N VAL A 142 9.58 0.43 -18.60
CA VAL A 142 9.57 -0.83 -17.88
C VAL A 142 9.82 -1.99 -18.85
N PRO A 143 11.10 -2.23 -19.21
CA PRO A 143 11.45 -3.19 -20.28
C PRO A 143 11.02 -4.62 -20.02
N THR A 144 10.78 -5.00 -18.79
CA THR A 144 10.31 -6.34 -18.42
C THR A 144 8.79 -6.46 -18.40
N GLY A 145 8.07 -5.35 -18.48
CA GLY A 145 6.66 -5.30 -18.17
C GLY A 145 6.39 -5.31 -16.65
N ARG A 146 5.12 -5.29 -16.27
CA ARG A 146 4.71 -5.14 -14.88
C ARG A 146 3.45 -5.93 -14.59
N VAL A 147 3.38 -6.51 -13.39
CA VAL A 147 2.13 -7.04 -12.84
C VAL A 147 1.86 -6.46 -11.47
N ARG A 148 0.57 -6.28 -11.17
CA ARG A 148 0.11 -5.83 -9.85
C ARG A 148 -1.02 -6.73 -9.37
N LEU A 149 -1.05 -6.92 -8.05
CA LEU A 149 -2.11 -7.64 -7.35
C LEU A 149 -2.74 -6.71 -6.33
N TYR A 150 -4.05 -6.61 -6.37
CA TYR A 150 -4.85 -5.80 -5.44
C TYR A 150 -5.78 -6.74 -4.66
N VAL A 151 -5.94 -6.45 -3.38
CA VAL A 151 -6.91 -7.10 -2.51
C VAL A 151 -7.85 -6.04 -1.97
N ASN A 152 -9.14 -6.22 -2.17
CA ASN A 152 -10.17 -5.26 -1.78
C ASN A 152 -9.87 -3.83 -2.28
N GLY A 153 -9.37 -3.71 -3.52
CA GLY A 153 -9.05 -2.45 -4.17
C GLY A 153 -7.74 -1.79 -3.72
N VAL A 154 -7.01 -2.38 -2.79
CA VAL A 154 -5.74 -1.86 -2.29
C VAL A 154 -4.59 -2.63 -2.88
N LEU A 155 -3.57 -1.92 -3.37
CA LEU A 155 -2.37 -2.52 -3.93
C LEU A 155 -1.67 -3.38 -2.88
N SER A 156 -1.64 -4.67 -3.11
CA SER A 156 -0.97 -5.64 -2.26
C SER A 156 0.45 -5.90 -2.74
N ARG A 157 0.65 -5.88 -4.07
CA ARG A 157 1.93 -6.27 -4.64
C ARG A 157 2.16 -5.75 -6.06
N THR A 158 3.45 -5.46 -6.35
CA THR A 158 3.96 -5.19 -7.70
C THR A 158 5.12 -6.13 -7.98
N SER A 159 5.17 -6.71 -9.17
CA SER A 159 6.34 -7.43 -9.70
C SER A 159 6.74 -6.85 -11.05
N LEU A 160 8.03 -6.62 -11.21
CA LEU A 160 8.66 -6.20 -12.47
C LEU A 160 9.49 -7.33 -13.09
N LYS A 161 9.29 -8.55 -12.65
CA LYS A 161 10.02 -9.71 -13.18
C LYS A 161 9.61 -10.01 -14.62
N SER A 162 8.32 -9.87 -14.91
CA SER A 162 7.78 -10.13 -16.26
C SER A 162 6.39 -9.56 -16.43
N GLY A 163 6.09 -9.05 -17.63
CA GLY A 163 4.74 -8.74 -18.10
C GLY A 163 4.15 -9.84 -19.00
N LYS A 164 4.61 -11.07 -18.87
CA LYS A 164 4.04 -12.21 -19.57
C LYS A 164 2.64 -12.54 -19.05
N PHE A 165 1.81 -13.06 -19.94
CA PHE A 165 0.44 -13.46 -19.62
C PHE A 165 0.05 -14.69 -20.45
N ILE A 166 -1.23 -14.98 -20.58
CA ILE A 166 -1.76 -16.21 -21.20
C ILE A 166 -1.24 -16.43 -22.62
N LYS A 167 -0.99 -15.36 -23.40
CA LYS A 167 -0.38 -15.47 -24.75
C LYS A 167 1.00 -16.14 -24.76
N ASP A 168 1.69 -16.11 -23.63
CA ASP A 168 3.03 -16.68 -23.45
C ASP A 168 3.00 -18.12 -22.92
N MET A 169 1.83 -18.74 -22.88
CA MET A 169 1.55 -20.11 -22.43
C MET A 169 0.95 -20.93 -23.59
N PRO A 170 1.78 -21.54 -24.46
CA PRO A 170 1.31 -22.14 -25.71
C PRO A 170 0.38 -23.34 -25.51
N ASP A 171 0.60 -24.15 -24.47
CA ASP A 171 -0.08 -25.43 -24.29
C ASP A 171 -1.28 -25.37 -23.33
N VAL A 172 -1.67 -24.17 -22.84
CA VAL A 172 -2.87 -24.04 -22.01
C VAL A 172 -4.14 -24.25 -22.86
N ASN A 173 -5.08 -24.98 -22.31
CA ASN A 173 -6.31 -25.39 -23.00
C ASN A 173 -7.55 -25.48 -22.10
N HIS A 174 -7.43 -25.00 -20.85
CA HIS A 174 -8.53 -24.92 -19.89
C HIS A 174 -8.58 -23.54 -19.22
N VAL A 175 -9.79 -23.01 -19.03
CA VAL A 175 -10.06 -21.79 -18.26
C VAL A 175 -11.15 -22.11 -17.25
N GLN A 176 -10.87 -21.92 -15.94
CA GLN A 176 -11.77 -22.35 -14.87
C GLN A 176 -11.86 -21.34 -13.73
N ILE A 177 -13.04 -21.29 -13.10
CA ILE A 177 -13.28 -20.66 -11.79
C ILE A 177 -13.39 -21.78 -10.77
N GLY A 178 -12.67 -21.67 -9.66
CA GLY A 178 -12.83 -22.53 -8.49
C GLY A 178 -12.10 -23.85 -8.53
N ALA A 179 -11.29 -24.10 -9.55
CA ALA A 179 -10.37 -25.23 -9.63
C ALA A 179 -9.32 -24.99 -10.72
N THR A 180 -8.29 -25.83 -10.76
CA THR A 180 -7.24 -25.78 -11.78
C THR A 180 -7.04 -27.16 -12.39
N LYS A 181 -7.08 -27.28 -13.72
CA LYS A 181 -6.69 -28.47 -14.45
C LYS A 181 -5.17 -28.53 -14.54
N ARG A 182 -4.54 -29.58 -14.02
CA ARG A 182 -3.09 -29.78 -14.07
C ARG A 182 -2.80 -31.17 -14.60
N GLY A 183 -2.42 -31.27 -15.85
CA GLY A 183 -2.34 -32.58 -16.51
C GLY A 183 -3.69 -33.30 -16.43
N SER A 184 -3.68 -34.57 -16.11
CA SER A 184 -4.91 -35.37 -15.97
C SER A 184 -5.77 -35.02 -14.72
N LYS A 185 -5.21 -34.26 -13.77
CA LYS A 185 -5.85 -33.98 -12.47
C LYS A 185 -6.57 -32.63 -12.45
N THR A 186 -7.64 -32.54 -11.68
CA THR A 186 -8.24 -31.28 -11.25
C THR A 186 -7.91 -31.08 -9.78
N VAL A 187 -7.30 -29.94 -9.46
CA VAL A 187 -6.76 -29.64 -8.14
C VAL A 187 -7.20 -28.25 -7.66
N TRP A 188 -6.93 -27.95 -6.41
CA TRP A 188 -7.14 -26.64 -5.79
C TRP A 188 -8.58 -26.16 -5.84
N GLY A 189 -9.51 -27.10 -5.62
CA GLY A 189 -10.93 -26.80 -5.50
C GLY A 189 -11.22 -25.74 -4.45
N SER A 190 -12.28 -24.99 -4.65
CA SER A 190 -12.69 -23.90 -3.77
C SER A 190 -14.15 -24.00 -3.36
N ASN A 191 -14.48 -23.40 -2.23
CA ASN A 191 -15.85 -23.20 -1.73
C ASN A 191 -16.15 -21.70 -1.78
N LEU A 192 -16.69 -21.23 -2.91
CA LEU A 192 -16.90 -19.81 -3.19
C LEU A 192 -18.34 -19.53 -3.63
N GLN A 193 -18.81 -18.35 -3.25
CA GLN A 193 -19.83 -17.62 -4.01
C GLN A 193 -19.09 -16.53 -4.80
N VAL A 194 -19.27 -16.49 -6.11
CA VAL A 194 -18.66 -15.50 -7.00
C VAL A 194 -19.77 -14.59 -7.52
N ARG A 195 -19.68 -13.30 -7.20
CA ARG A 195 -20.61 -12.29 -7.70
C ARG A 195 -20.28 -11.91 -9.13
N ASN A 196 -18.99 -11.71 -9.41
CA ASN A 196 -18.51 -11.29 -10.71
C ASN A 196 -17.05 -11.72 -10.91
N LEU A 197 -16.76 -12.21 -12.11
CA LEU A 197 -15.45 -12.28 -12.71
C LEU A 197 -15.48 -11.45 -14.00
N THR A 198 -14.55 -10.52 -14.14
CA THR A 198 -14.40 -9.74 -15.38
C THR A 198 -12.95 -9.70 -15.81
N VAL A 199 -12.71 -9.92 -17.10
CA VAL A 199 -11.39 -9.72 -17.72
C VAL A 199 -11.49 -8.54 -18.68
N TYR A 200 -10.59 -7.59 -18.52
CA TYR A 200 -10.47 -6.39 -19.35
C TYR A 200 -9.23 -6.45 -20.23
N ASP A 201 -9.26 -5.73 -21.37
CA ASP A 201 -8.21 -5.72 -22.38
C ASP A 201 -7.07 -4.72 -22.12
N ARG A 202 -7.05 -4.09 -20.94
CA ARG A 202 -5.94 -3.27 -20.45
C ARG A 202 -5.74 -3.40 -18.95
N ALA A 203 -4.59 -2.94 -18.47
CA ALA A 203 -4.37 -2.77 -17.04
C ALA A 203 -5.19 -1.58 -16.52
N LEU A 204 -6.03 -1.83 -15.52
CA LEU A 204 -6.73 -0.78 -14.80
C LEU A 204 -5.76 -0.03 -13.88
N THR A 205 -5.99 1.26 -13.72
CA THR A 205 -5.29 2.08 -12.73
C THR A 205 -5.72 1.69 -11.32
N GLN A 206 -4.97 2.15 -10.33
CA GLN A 206 -5.29 1.89 -8.92
C GLN A 206 -6.65 2.48 -8.51
N ASP A 207 -7.00 3.68 -9.03
CA ASP A 207 -8.30 4.29 -8.77
C ASP A 207 -9.45 3.53 -9.42
N GLU A 208 -9.26 3.04 -10.65
CA GLU A 208 -10.24 2.20 -11.33
C GLU A 208 -10.46 0.87 -10.62
N VAL A 209 -9.38 0.22 -10.15
CA VAL A 209 -9.49 -1.02 -9.35
C VAL A 209 -10.23 -0.75 -8.04
N ARG A 210 -9.96 0.36 -7.39
CA ARG A 210 -10.64 0.76 -6.15
C ARG A 210 -12.12 1.00 -6.38
N THR A 211 -12.47 1.74 -7.41
CA THR A 211 -13.86 1.97 -7.83
C THR A 211 -14.56 0.64 -8.13
N ARG A 212 -13.92 -0.22 -8.90
CA ARG A 212 -14.47 -1.53 -9.29
C ARG A 212 -14.67 -2.48 -8.11
N SER A 213 -13.85 -2.34 -7.07
CA SER A 213 -13.91 -3.17 -5.87
C SER A 213 -15.02 -2.78 -4.90
N GLN A 214 -15.73 -1.69 -5.14
CA GLN A 214 -16.87 -1.23 -4.32
C GLN A 214 -16.55 -1.17 -2.82
N LEU A 215 -15.36 -0.73 -2.46
CA LEU A 215 -14.90 -0.69 -1.08
C LEU A 215 -15.73 0.24 -0.20
N PHE A 216 -16.32 1.27 -0.79
CA PHE A 216 -17.24 2.17 -0.11
C PHE A 216 -18.40 1.44 0.54
N GLU A 217 -19.07 0.53 -0.20
CA GLU A 217 -20.19 -0.24 0.31
C GLU A 217 -19.80 -1.28 1.36
N ARG A 218 -18.55 -1.74 1.31
CA ARG A 218 -18.05 -2.78 2.24
C ARG A 218 -17.47 -2.24 3.52
N GLY A 219 -17.26 -0.96 3.59
CA GLY A 219 -16.80 -0.29 4.80
C GLY A 219 -15.39 -0.66 5.28
N ASP A 220 -14.47 -1.21 4.42
CA ASP A 220 -13.46 -2.02 5.00
C ASP A 220 -12.12 -2.09 4.27
N LEU A 221 -11.03 -1.96 5.03
CA LEU A 221 -9.65 -2.34 4.71
C LEU A 221 -9.11 -3.39 5.71
N GLY A 222 -9.96 -4.21 6.32
CA GLY A 222 -9.57 -5.22 7.28
C GLY A 222 -9.68 -4.77 8.75
N GLN A 223 -10.27 -3.60 9.01
CA GLN A 223 -10.61 -3.16 10.36
C GLN A 223 -12.12 -2.98 10.45
N GLU A 224 -12.70 -3.42 11.54
CA GLU A 224 -14.08 -3.09 11.87
C GLU A 224 -14.18 -1.59 12.09
N LEU A 225 -15.17 -0.98 11.44
CA LEU A 225 -15.50 0.42 11.71
C LEU A 225 -16.20 0.52 13.07
N PRO A 226 -15.97 1.59 13.83
CA PRO A 226 -16.79 1.89 14.99
C PRO A 226 -18.28 1.92 14.63
N GLU A 227 -19.15 1.56 15.57
CA GLU A 227 -20.59 1.60 15.36
C GLU A 227 -21.05 2.99 14.88
N GLY A 228 -21.80 3.03 13.80
CA GLY A 228 -22.25 4.28 13.17
C GLY A 228 -21.22 5.00 12.29
N ALA A 229 -20.02 4.43 12.13
CA ALA A 229 -19.03 4.99 11.22
C ALA A 229 -19.16 4.40 9.81
N GLU A 230 -18.99 5.24 8.80
CA GLU A 230 -19.04 4.88 7.38
C GLU A 230 -17.73 5.28 6.68
N ILE A 231 -17.32 4.50 5.69
CA ILE A 231 -16.23 4.90 4.80
C ILE A 231 -16.80 5.75 3.67
N PHE A 232 -16.55 7.05 3.78
CA PHE A 232 -16.98 8.02 2.79
C PHE A 232 -16.16 7.89 1.49
N LYS A 233 -14.82 7.83 1.61
CA LYS A 233 -13.90 7.72 0.47
C LYS A 233 -12.57 7.13 0.90
N LYS A 234 -11.95 6.39 0.00
CA LYS A 234 -10.55 5.97 0.12
C LYS A 234 -9.75 6.52 -1.04
N THR A 235 -8.63 7.17 -0.73
CA THR A 235 -7.73 7.69 -1.75
C THR A 235 -6.29 7.54 -1.29
N ASP A 236 -5.38 7.26 -2.24
CA ASP A 236 -3.95 7.29 -1.95
C ASP A 236 -3.47 8.73 -1.99
N VAL A 237 -3.03 9.23 -0.87
CA VAL A 237 -2.47 10.58 -0.77
C VAL A 237 -1.04 10.59 -1.27
N PHE A 238 -0.27 9.58 -0.88
CA PHE A 238 1.11 9.37 -1.32
C PHE A 238 1.22 7.98 -1.96
N THR A 239 1.92 7.92 -3.10
CA THR A 239 2.20 6.66 -3.79
C THR A 239 3.70 6.46 -3.89
N ALA A 240 4.17 5.28 -3.52
CA ALA A 240 5.57 4.92 -3.55
C ALA A 240 5.77 3.59 -4.29
N GLY A 241 6.97 3.38 -4.80
CA GLY A 241 7.35 2.12 -5.40
C GLY A 241 8.58 1.56 -4.74
N LYS A 242 8.51 0.34 -4.27
CA LYS A 242 9.66 -0.37 -3.71
C LYS A 242 10.81 -0.38 -4.73
N ASN A 243 12.01 -0.03 -4.27
CA ASN A 243 13.22 0.06 -5.11
C ASN A 243 13.16 1.13 -6.22
N GLY A 244 12.51 2.25 -5.98
CA GLY A 244 12.39 3.34 -6.96
C GLY A 244 11.50 2.99 -8.15
N GLN A 245 10.74 1.90 -8.05
CA GLN A 245 9.92 1.40 -9.13
C GLN A 245 8.52 1.97 -9.06
N SER A 246 8.11 2.66 -10.11
CA SER A 246 6.74 2.94 -10.46
C SER A 246 6.03 4.11 -9.78
N ASN A 247 6.74 5.09 -9.26
CA ASN A 247 6.11 6.37 -8.99
C ASN A 247 6.91 7.50 -9.65
N PRO A 248 6.27 8.61 -10.07
CA PRO A 248 6.93 9.70 -10.76
C PRO A 248 8.05 10.36 -9.94
N ASP A 249 7.98 10.23 -8.62
CA ASP A 249 8.91 10.87 -7.69
C ASP A 249 10.13 10.01 -7.34
N GLY A 250 10.14 8.74 -7.74
CA GLY A 250 11.23 7.82 -7.45
C GLY A 250 11.38 7.46 -5.96
N ILE A 251 10.31 7.64 -5.16
CA ILE A 251 10.33 7.40 -3.72
C ILE A 251 10.13 5.92 -3.41
N ASN A 252 11.01 5.35 -2.61
CA ASN A 252 10.90 3.95 -2.20
C ASN A 252 9.66 3.67 -1.35
N SER A 253 9.44 4.48 -0.32
CA SER A 253 8.28 4.32 0.58
C SER A 253 7.89 5.61 1.28
N TYR A 254 6.62 5.72 1.63
CA TYR A 254 6.11 6.68 2.59
C TYR A 254 5.68 5.93 3.85
N ARG A 255 6.07 6.45 5.03
CA ARG A 255 5.74 5.86 6.32
C ARG A 255 5.35 6.93 7.34
N ILE A 256 4.85 6.49 8.49
CA ILE A 256 4.52 7.34 9.65
C ILE A 256 3.59 8.47 9.24
N PRO A 257 2.33 8.15 8.85
CA PRO A 257 1.39 9.16 8.41
C PRO A 257 0.92 10.06 9.55
N ALA A 258 0.81 11.35 9.27
CA ALA A 258 0.17 12.34 10.11
C ALA A 258 -1.03 12.95 9.36
N LEU A 259 -2.08 13.29 10.07
CA LEU A 259 -3.25 13.95 9.50
C LEU A 259 -3.73 15.07 10.44
N LEU A 260 -3.90 16.26 9.89
CA LEU A 260 -4.46 17.41 10.56
C LEU A 260 -5.66 17.93 9.76
N LYS A 261 -6.77 18.19 10.46
CA LYS A 261 -7.86 19.03 9.94
C LYS A 261 -7.75 20.42 10.58
N THR A 262 -7.54 21.42 9.74
CA THR A 262 -7.45 22.81 10.21
C THR A 262 -8.84 23.37 10.57
N ASP A 263 -8.86 24.48 11.30
CA ASP A 263 -10.10 25.21 11.64
C ASP A 263 -10.91 25.61 10.40
N LYS A 264 -10.24 25.84 9.27
CA LYS A 264 -10.87 26.17 7.98
C LYS A 264 -11.36 24.94 7.21
N GLY A 265 -11.18 23.74 7.76
CA GLY A 265 -11.59 22.48 7.13
C GLY A 265 -10.60 21.89 6.13
N THR A 266 -9.46 22.55 5.86
CA THR A 266 -8.38 21.97 5.04
C THR A 266 -7.80 20.74 5.73
N LEU A 267 -7.66 19.64 5.02
CA LEU A 267 -6.91 18.48 5.49
C LEU A 267 -5.44 18.62 5.07
N ILE A 268 -4.55 18.31 5.98
CA ILE A 268 -3.11 18.23 5.72
C ILE A 268 -2.66 16.82 6.10
N ALA A 269 -2.25 16.06 5.10
CA ALA A 269 -1.65 14.74 5.30
C ALA A 269 -0.13 14.86 5.19
N GLY A 270 0.57 14.31 6.17
CA GLY A 270 2.02 14.29 6.19
C GLY A 270 2.57 12.87 6.23
N ALA A 271 3.80 12.70 5.82
CA ALA A 271 4.52 11.44 5.91
C ALA A 271 6.04 11.63 5.86
N ASP A 272 6.76 10.63 6.37
CA ASP A 272 8.17 10.44 6.06
C ASP A 272 8.32 10.08 4.58
N GLU A 273 9.08 10.84 3.83
CA GLU A 273 9.50 10.52 2.47
C GLU A 273 10.82 9.77 2.51
N ARG A 274 10.73 8.42 2.42
CA ARG A 274 11.89 7.52 2.48
C ARG A 274 12.34 7.16 1.08
N ARG A 275 13.39 7.82 0.62
CA ARG A 275 13.75 7.83 -0.79
C ARG A 275 14.44 6.57 -1.26
N LEU A 276 15.33 5.96 -0.43
CA LEU A 276 16.17 4.84 -0.83
C LEU A 276 15.64 3.48 -0.38
N HIS A 277 15.11 3.41 0.82
CA HIS A 277 14.60 2.19 1.45
C HIS A 277 13.60 2.54 2.57
N HIS A 278 12.95 1.53 3.12
CA HIS A 278 11.91 1.70 4.14
C HIS A 278 12.41 1.79 5.58
N TYR A 279 13.71 1.68 5.81
CA TYR A 279 14.29 1.69 7.14
C TYR A 279 14.26 3.09 7.78
N ASP A 280 14.51 3.14 9.11
CA ASP A 280 14.47 4.36 9.92
C ASP A 280 15.82 5.11 9.92
N TRP A 281 16.53 5.05 8.81
CA TRP A 281 17.82 5.72 8.57
C TRP A 281 18.01 5.99 7.08
N GLY A 282 18.98 6.84 6.74
CA GLY A 282 19.28 7.18 5.36
C GLY A 282 18.61 8.48 4.90
N ASP A 283 18.28 8.55 3.62
CA ASP A 283 17.70 9.76 3.00
C ASP A 283 16.19 9.84 3.29
N ILE A 284 15.83 10.51 4.37
CA ILE A 284 14.46 10.70 4.83
C ILE A 284 14.16 12.19 5.00
N GLY A 285 13.08 12.65 4.39
CA GLY A 285 12.55 14.01 4.54
C GLY A 285 11.08 13.99 4.98
N MET A 286 10.58 15.17 5.35
CA MET A 286 9.18 15.39 5.73
C MET A 286 8.42 16.03 4.61
N VAL A 287 7.29 15.47 4.21
CA VAL A 287 6.44 16.02 3.17
C VAL A 287 4.98 16.07 3.61
N VAL A 288 4.24 17.01 3.02
CA VAL A 288 2.78 17.10 3.20
C VAL A 288 2.09 17.29 1.88
N LYS A 289 0.80 16.93 1.85
CA LYS A 289 -0.18 17.33 0.82
C LYS A 289 -1.39 17.94 1.48
N ARG A 290 -2.08 18.82 0.75
CA ARG A 290 -3.28 19.52 1.23
C ARG A 290 -4.49 19.10 0.42
N SER A 291 -5.63 19.00 1.09
CA SER A 291 -6.95 18.86 0.48
C SER A 291 -7.87 19.95 1.00
N GLU A 292 -8.52 20.66 0.09
CA GLU A 292 -9.49 21.72 0.39
C GLU A 292 -10.94 21.27 0.17
N ASP A 293 -11.12 20.04 -0.30
CA ASP A 293 -12.39 19.42 -0.67
C ASP A 293 -12.70 18.18 0.17
N LYS A 294 -12.31 18.20 1.44
CA LYS A 294 -12.58 17.11 2.41
C LYS A 294 -11.93 15.77 2.03
N GLY A 295 -10.77 15.79 1.37
CA GLY A 295 -10.01 14.60 1.01
C GLY A 295 -10.38 13.99 -0.34
N GLN A 296 -11.23 14.65 -1.14
CA GLN A 296 -11.59 14.16 -2.48
C GLN A 296 -10.43 14.29 -3.45
N THR A 297 -9.74 15.42 -3.43
CA THR A 297 -8.51 15.65 -4.18
C THR A 297 -7.40 16.15 -3.27
N TRP A 298 -6.18 15.90 -3.67
CA TRP A 298 -4.98 16.31 -2.94
C TRP A 298 -4.07 17.08 -3.88
N GLY A 299 -3.59 18.20 -3.40
CA GLY A 299 -2.64 19.05 -4.13
C GLY A 299 -1.25 18.45 -4.24
N ASP A 300 -0.33 19.24 -4.79
CA ASP A 300 1.05 18.84 -4.96
C ASP A 300 1.76 18.55 -3.63
N ARG A 301 2.80 17.75 -3.71
CA ARG A 301 3.67 17.44 -2.58
C ARG A 301 4.47 18.69 -2.18
N ILE A 302 4.39 19.04 -0.90
CA ILE A 302 5.13 20.14 -0.29
C ILE A 302 6.21 19.52 0.60
N THR A 303 7.46 19.80 0.34
CA THR A 303 8.58 19.40 1.18
C THR A 303 8.71 20.35 2.36
N LEU A 304 8.60 19.83 3.58
CA LEU A 304 8.79 20.62 4.80
C LEU A 304 10.26 20.68 5.20
N THR A 305 10.93 19.53 5.18
CA THR A 305 12.35 19.45 5.46
C THR A 305 13.05 18.58 4.43
N ASN A 306 14.18 19.06 3.96
CA ASN A 306 15.03 18.34 3.05
C ASN A 306 16.48 18.80 3.29
N LEU A 307 17.23 18.00 4.08
CA LEU A 307 18.60 18.32 4.44
C LEU A 307 19.63 17.72 3.47
N ARG A 308 19.21 17.40 2.25
CA ARG A 308 20.06 16.80 1.20
C ARG A 308 21.16 17.75 0.72
N ASP A 309 20.97 19.04 0.89
CA ASP A 309 21.94 20.06 0.47
C ASP A 309 23.05 20.31 1.52
N ASN A 310 23.12 19.45 2.55
CA ASN A 310 24.21 19.53 3.51
C ASN A 310 25.53 19.22 2.82
N PRO A 311 26.45 20.22 2.64
CA PRO A 311 27.71 20.02 1.93
C PRO A 311 28.68 19.08 2.64
N LYS A 312 28.39 18.71 3.90
CA LYS A 312 29.17 17.77 4.70
C LYS A 312 28.68 16.33 4.56
N ALA A 313 27.52 16.09 3.93
CA ALA A 313 27.01 14.75 3.70
C ALA A 313 27.96 13.97 2.78
N LYS A 314 28.62 12.95 3.32
CA LYS A 314 29.62 12.16 2.61
C LYS A 314 29.00 11.01 1.83
N ASP A 315 27.99 10.38 2.39
CA ASP A 315 27.25 9.29 1.78
C ASP A 315 25.74 9.56 1.87
N PRO A 316 25.06 9.79 0.76
CA PRO A 316 23.64 10.07 0.75
C PRO A 316 22.78 8.93 1.31
N ASN A 317 23.32 7.71 1.43
CA ASN A 317 22.60 6.58 2.02
C ASN A 317 22.63 6.58 3.55
N ILE A 318 23.77 6.98 4.13
CA ILE A 318 23.99 6.92 5.58
C ILE A 318 24.45 8.25 6.17
N GLY A 319 24.89 9.18 5.33
CA GLY A 319 25.51 10.44 5.73
C GLY A 319 24.55 11.61 5.88
N LEU A 320 23.29 11.49 5.45
CA LEU A 320 22.33 12.57 5.56
C LEU A 320 21.64 12.59 6.93
N PRO A 321 21.34 13.79 7.46
CA PRO A 321 20.46 13.89 8.63
C PRO A 321 19.11 13.26 8.34
N VAL A 322 18.58 12.54 9.33
CA VAL A 322 17.27 11.87 9.26
C VAL A 322 16.24 12.75 9.94
N ASN A 323 15.19 13.13 9.21
CA ASN A 323 13.97 13.73 9.79
C ASN A 323 12.90 12.65 9.75
N ILE A 324 12.29 12.36 10.90
CA ILE A 324 11.41 11.19 11.07
C ILE A 324 10.29 11.48 12.07
N ASP A 325 9.18 10.76 11.94
CA ASP A 325 8.08 10.69 12.91
C ASP A 325 7.37 12.03 13.13
N MET A 326 6.81 12.58 12.05
CA MET A 326 6.13 13.87 12.07
C MET A 326 4.81 13.85 12.83
N VAL A 327 4.59 14.88 13.64
CA VAL A 327 3.29 15.28 14.18
C VAL A 327 2.88 16.64 13.59
N LEU A 328 1.62 16.79 13.24
CA LEU A 328 1.03 18.05 12.77
C LEU A 328 0.07 18.58 13.83
N VAL A 329 0.19 19.85 14.16
CA VAL A 329 -0.68 20.51 15.14
C VAL A 329 -1.00 21.94 14.70
N GLN A 330 -2.23 22.40 14.94
CA GLN A 330 -2.61 23.79 14.76
C GLN A 330 -2.81 24.47 16.11
N ASP A 331 -2.16 25.60 16.32
CA ASP A 331 -2.46 26.51 17.41
C ASP A 331 -3.81 27.18 17.17
N THR A 332 -4.73 27.00 18.10
CA THR A 332 -6.11 27.47 18.00
C THR A 332 -6.23 29.00 18.13
N GLU A 333 -5.26 29.66 18.73
CA GLU A 333 -5.25 31.11 18.92
C GLU A 333 -4.60 31.81 17.72
N THR A 334 -3.38 31.47 17.40
CA THR A 334 -2.62 32.13 16.35
C THR A 334 -2.92 31.58 14.95
N LYS A 335 -3.62 30.44 14.88
CA LYS A 335 -3.93 29.69 13.64
C LYS A 335 -2.70 29.16 12.90
N ARG A 336 -1.53 29.23 13.52
CA ARG A 336 -0.31 28.67 12.96
C ARG A 336 -0.35 27.16 12.97
N ILE A 337 0.25 26.57 11.97
CA ILE A 337 0.40 25.12 11.86
C ILE A 337 1.87 24.80 12.09
N PHE A 338 2.12 23.85 12.98
CA PHE A 338 3.44 23.37 13.34
C PHE A 338 3.59 21.92 12.90
N SER A 339 4.79 21.61 12.43
CA SER A 339 5.26 20.24 12.28
C SER A 339 6.34 19.99 13.33
N VAL A 340 6.16 18.97 14.14
CA VAL A 340 7.14 18.51 15.15
C VAL A 340 7.61 17.13 14.72
N TYR A 341 8.90 16.90 14.71
CA TYR A 341 9.50 15.64 14.24
C TYR A 341 10.84 15.43 14.92
N ASP A 342 11.29 14.19 14.91
CA ASP A 342 12.63 13.84 15.40
C ASP A 342 13.67 14.10 14.31
N MET A 343 14.83 14.56 14.72
CA MET A 343 15.98 14.74 13.85
C MET A 343 17.21 14.00 14.43
N PHE A 344 17.77 13.13 13.63
CA PHE A 344 19.06 12.53 13.91
C PHE A 344 20.13 13.22 13.06
N PRO A 345 21.28 13.63 13.68
CA PRO A 345 22.39 14.19 12.93
C PRO A 345 22.92 13.23 11.87
N GLU A 346 23.68 13.77 10.94
CA GLU A 346 24.34 13.03 9.88
C GLU A 346 25.08 11.80 10.40
N GLY A 347 24.85 10.64 9.79
CA GLY A 347 25.42 9.36 10.19
C GLY A 347 24.91 8.78 11.51
N LYS A 348 23.88 9.38 12.12
CA LYS A 348 23.30 9.02 13.42
C LYS A 348 21.81 8.66 13.22
N GLY A 349 21.48 7.57 12.72
CA GLY A 349 20.13 7.02 12.79
C GLY A 349 20.02 6.04 13.95
N ILE A 350 18.81 5.49 14.18
CA ILE A 350 18.56 4.54 15.28
C ILE A 350 19.52 3.33 15.24
N PHE A 351 19.96 2.91 14.06
CA PHE A 351 20.91 1.82 13.86
C PHE A 351 22.36 2.31 13.59
N GLY A 352 22.56 3.61 13.41
CA GLY A 352 23.86 4.25 13.20
C GLY A 352 24.40 4.95 14.45
N MET A 353 23.75 4.79 15.57
CA MET A 353 24.26 5.34 16.85
C MET A 353 25.54 4.60 17.22
N SER A 354 26.64 5.35 17.36
CA SER A 354 27.86 4.78 17.93
C SER A 354 27.60 4.31 19.35
N SER A 355 28.27 3.24 19.75
CA SER A 355 28.24 2.75 21.13
C SER A 355 28.92 3.71 22.12
N GLU A 356 29.62 4.71 21.62
CA GLU A 356 30.15 5.82 22.40
C GLU A 356 29.02 6.80 22.72
N ARG A 357 28.21 6.43 23.68
CA ARG A 357 27.33 7.38 24.32
C ARG A 357 28.15 8.31 25.15
N GLU A 358 28.22 9.57 24.78
CA GLU A 358 28.48 10.60 25.75
C GLU A 358 27.47 10.45 26.87
N VAL A 359 27.96 10.54 28.11
CA VAL A 359 27.10 10.40 29.28
C VAL A 359 25.99 11.47 29.18
N ALA A 360 24.76 11.02 29.04
CA ALA A 360 23.61 11.92 28.91
C ALA A 360 23.23 12.60 30.25
N TYR A 361 23.87 12.21 31.36
CA TYR A 361 23.56 12.65 32.68
C TYR A 361 24.82 12.95 33.48
N LYS A 362 24.70 13.91 34.39
CA LYS A 362 25.78 14.28 35.36
C LYS A 362 25.21 14.21 36.76
N GLU A 363 25.97 13.61 37.66
CA GLU A 363 25.67 13.61 39.09
C GLU A 363 26.25 14.85 39.75
N ILE A 364 25.42 15.58 40.49
CA ILE A 364 25.77 16.77 41.25
C ILE A 364 25.05 16.67 42.60
N ASP A 365 25.83 16.68 43.70
CA ASP A 365 25.32 16.63 45.06
C ASP A 365 24.31 15.47 45.29
N GLY A 366 24.63 14.29 44.73
CA GLY A 366 23.80 13.08 44.86
C GLY A 366 22.52 13.08 44.05
N LYS A 367 22.34 14.02 43.14
CA LYS A 367 21.23 14.06 42.17
C LYS A 367 21.75 13.94 40.76
N THR A 368 21.00 13.21 39.94
CA THR A 368 21.30 13.01 38.50
C THR A 368 20.53 14.02 37.67
N TYR A 369 21.28 14.81 36.92
CA TYR A 369 20.71 15.84 36.02
C TYR A 369 21.02 15.51 34.57
N GLN A 370 20.06 15.76 33.66
CA GLN A 370 20.28 15.68 32.23
C GLN A 370 21.27 16.76 31.78
N ILE A 371 22.17 16.43 30.86
CA ILE A 371 23.15 17.38 30.32
C ILE A 371 22.72 17.88 28.93
N LEU A 372 23.14 19.10 28.61
CA LEU A 372 23.04 19.73 27.31
C LEU A 372 24.41 20.30 26.91
N TYR A 373 24.65 20.38 25.61
CA TYR A 373 25.78 21.09 25.07
C TYR A 373 25.35 22.26 24.22
N ARG A 374 26.06 23.35 24.27
CA ARG A 374 25.86 24.50 23.40
C ARG A 374 26.95 24.54 22.35
N GLU A 375 26.55 24.69 21.08
CA GLU A 375 27.50 24.74 19.97
C GLU A 375 28.50 25.90 20.16
N GLY A 376 29.78 25.62 19.99
CA GLY A 376 30.84 26.59 20.14
C GLY A 376 31.29 26.86 21.58
N GLU A 377 30.70 26.19 22.59
CA GLU A 377 31.07 26.33 24.00
C GLU A 377 31.63 25.01 24.55
N ASN A 378 32.56 25.13 25.51
CA ASN A 378 33.09 23.99 26.20
C ASN A 378 32.37 23.76 27.54
N GLY A 379 32.07 22.49 27.83
CA GLY A 379 31.41 22.06 29.07
C GLY A 379 29.94 21.72 28.91
N ALA A 380 29.43 20.99 29.89
CA ALA A 380 28.03 20.51 29.88
C ALA A 380 27.15 21.43 30.73
N TYR A 381 26.10 21.94 30.14
CA TYR A 381 24.98 22.52 30.85
C TYR A 381 24.15 21.40 31.50
N THR A 382 23.40 21.71 32.54
CA THR A 382 22.50 20.75 33.21
C THR A 382 21.10 21.29 33.35
N ILE A 383 20.09 20.43 33.13
CA ILE A 383 18.71 20.74 33.43
C ILE A 383 18.42 20.28 34.84
N ARG A 384 18.12 21.24 35.72
CA ARG A 384 17.87 20.98 37.15
C ARG A 384 16.41 21.18 37.52
N GLU A 385 16.14 21.38 38.80
CA GLU A 385 14.80 21.48 39.32
C GLU A 385 13.96 22.55 38.58
N ASN A 386 12.70 22.26 38.37
CA ASN A 386 11.76 23.10 37.62
C ASN A 386 12.15 23.39 36.16
N GLY A 387 12.99 22.50 35.55
CA GLY A 387 13.45 22.62 34.18
C GLY A 387 14.49 23.71 33.94
N VAL A 388 15.01 24.35 34.98
CA VAL A 388 16.01 25.44 34.84
C VAL A 388 17.31 24.88 34.32
N VAL A 389 17.86 25.52 33.28
CA VAL A 389 19.16 25.17 32.70
C VAL A 389 20.27 25.92 33.44
N TYR A 390 21.26 25.19 33.85
CA TYR A 390 22.48 25.72 34.53
C TYR A 390 23.67 25.62 33.61
N THR A 391 24.51 26.65 33.64
CA THR A 391 25.77 26.69 32.92
C THR A 391 26.76 25.62 33.43
N PRO A 392 27.86 25.32 32.69
CA PRO A 392 28.87 24.38 33.13
C PRO A 392 29.52 24.70 34.48
N ASP A 393 29.60 25.99 34.84
CA ASP A 393 30.09 26.52 36.12
C ASP A 393 28.99 26.63 37.21
N GLY A 394 27.80 26.17 36.92
CA GLY A 394 26.73 26.05 37.92
C GLY A 394 25.86 27.28 38.14
N GLN A 395 25.86 28.25 37.23
CA GLN A 395 24.99 29.41 37.28
C GLN A 395 23.62 29.10 36.62
N ALA A 396 22.53 29.51 37.27
CA ALA A 396 21.22 29.40 36.68
C ALA A 396 21.07 30.36 35.48
N THR A 397 20.45 29.88 34.41
CA THR A 397 20.13 30.68 33.23
C THR A 397 18.63 31.00 33.19
N ASP A 398 18.22 31.82 32.23
CA ASP A 398 16.81 32.12 31.97
C ASP A 398 16.12 31.03 31.11
N TYR A 399 16.86 30.02 30.70
CA TYR A 399 16.30 28.91 29.92
C TYR A 399 15.65 27.86 30.81
N ARG A 400 14.54 27.34 30.30
CA ARG A 400 13.79 26.25 30.93
C ARG A 400 13.31 25.26 29.89
#